data_9bcaabd5c89d05344dafd660aa20240d
#
_entry.id   9bcaabd5c89d05344dafd660aa20240d
#
_cell.length_a   1.000
_cell.length_b   1.000
_cell.length_c   1.000
_cell.angle_alpha   90.00
_cell.angle_beta   90.00
_cell.angle_gamma   90.00
#
_symmetry.space_group_name_H-M   'P 1'
#
loop_
_entity.id
_entity.type
_entity.pdbx_description
1 polymer ?
#
loop_
_entity_poly.entity_id
_entity_poly.type
_entity_poly.pdbx_seq_one_letter_code
_entity_poly.pdbx_strand_id
1 'polypeptide(L)'
;MKKIILITGGQRSGKSQKAEELALSLSETPVYLATAHIWDEEFRQRVVAHQQRRGPQWTNIEEEQQLSRHDVTGRVVVIDCVTLWLTNLLYNNSEASETQEVSEVLQTAKAEFDRFTAQDATFIFVTNEIGSGGVSTNALQRRFTDLQGWMNQYVAERADDVVMMVSGIPVKVKTKQT
;
A
#
# COMPACT_ATOMS: atom_id res chain seq x y z
N MET A 1 -7.61 -16.86 9.46
CA MET A 1 -8.85 -16.31 8.84
C MET A 1 -8.48 -15.07 8.06
N LYS A 2 -8.72 -15.09 6.77
CA LYS A 2 -8.39 -13.99 5.84
C LYS A 2 -9.09 -12.69 6.25
N LYS A 3 -8.33 -11.61 6.37
CA LYS A 3 -8.85 -10.26 6.64
C LYS A 3 -8.07 -9.24 5.85
N ILE A 4 -8.77 -8.27 5.25
CA ILE A 4 -8.16 -7.17 4.50
C ILE A 4 -8.58 -5.86 5.16
N ILE A 5 -7.59 -5.03 5.53
CA ILE A 5 -7.77 -3.72 6.15
C ILE A 5 -7.07 -2.69 5.27
N LEU A 6 -7.76 -1.63 4.92
CA LEU A 6 -7.19 -0.50 4.19
C LEU A 6 -7.04 0.71 5.11
N ILE A 7 -5.83 1.27 5.18
CA ILE A 7 -5.54 2.53 5.86
C ILE A 7 -5.16 3.56 4.81
N THR A 8 -6.02 4.55 4.61
CA THR A 8 -5.85 5.62 3.63
C THR A 8 -5.68 6.99 4.31
N GLY A 9 -5.29 7.99 3.54
CA GLY A 9 -5.17 9.38 4.00
C GLY A 9 -4.06 10.15 3.28
N GLY A 10 -3.97 11.44 3.52
CA GLY A 10 -2.97 12.32 2.93
C GLY A 10 -1.53 11.99 3.35
N GLN A 11 -0.55 12.62 2.69
CA GLN A 11 0.84 12.51 3.08
C GLN A 11 1.05 12.97 4.53
N ARG A 12 1.88 12.24 5.30
CA ARG A 12 2.20 12.49 6.72
C ARG A 12 0.98 12.54 7.67
N SER A 13 -0.11 11.86 7.30
CA SER A 13 -1.31 11.78 8.15
C SER A 13 -1.24 10.73 9.26
N GLY A 14 -0.12 9.97 9.40
CA GLY A 14 0.05 8.94 10.44
C GLY A 14 -0.34 7.52 10.01
N LYS A 15 -0.56 7.26 8.70
CA LYS A 15 -1.01 5.95 8.18
C LYS A 15 -0.09 4.79 8.54
N SER A 16 1.22 4.91 8.24
CA SER A 16 2.19 3.83 8.49
C SER A 16 2.31 3.51 9.97
N GLN A 17 2.33 4.54 10.83
CA GLN A 17 2.34 4.35 12.28
C GLN A 17 1.08 3.60 12.75
N LYS A 18 -0.10 4.00 12.24
CA LYS A 18 -1.36 3.32 12.57
C LYS A 18 -1.39 1.87 12.10
N ALA A 19 -0.81 1.58 10.93
CA ALA A 19 -0.69 0.22 10.41
C ALA A 19 0.24 -0.64 11.29
N GLU A 20 1.38 -0.09 11.70
CA GLU A 20 2.34 -0.75 12.60
C GLU A 20 1.70 -1.05 13.96
N GLU A 21 1.03 -0.07 14.59
CA GLU A 21 0.29 -0.25 15.86
C GLU A 21 -0.77 -1.34 15.75
N LEU A 22 -1.55 -1.32 14.68
CA LEU A 22 -2.59 -2.32 14.45
C LEU A 22 -1.99 -3.72 14.26
N ALA A 23 -0.93 -3.85 13.47
CA ALA A 23 -0.28 -5.12 13.24
C ALA A 23 0.28 -5.73 14.54
N LEU A 24 0.93 -4.91 15.38
CA LEU A 24 1.44 -5.33 16.69
C LEU A 24 0.33 -5.71 17.68
N SER A 25 -0.86 -5.12 17.55
CA SER A 25 -2.01 -5.51 18.36
C SER A 25 -2.60 -6.87 17.96
N LEU A 26 -2.32 -7.32 16.74
CA LEU A 26 -2.85 -8.56 16.14
C LEU A 26 -1.84 -9.71 16.11
N SER A 27 -0.54 -9.42 16.20
CA SER A 27 0.53 -10.42 16.12
C SER A 27 1.77 -9.97 16.88
N GLU A 28 2.42 -10.93 17.57
CA GLU A 28 3.72 -10.69 18.22
C GLU A 28 4.88 -10.66 17.19
N THR A 29 4.68 -11.25 16.02
CA THR A 29 5.69 -11.35 14.96
C THR A 29 5.13 -10.93 13.60
N PRO A 30 4.70 -9.68 13.43
CA PRO A 30 4.12 -9.23 12.17
C PRO A 30 5.16 -9.12 11.06
N VAL A 31 4.69 -9.08 9.81
CA VAL A 31 5.48 -8.85 8.61
C VAL A 31 5.29 -7.41 8.15
N TYR A 32 6.39 -6.76 7.78
CA TYR A 32 6.38 -5.47 7.08
C TYR A 32 6.91 -5.66 5.68
N LEU A 33 6.05 -5.50 4.69
CA LEU A 33 6.38 -5.57 3.28
C LEU A 33 6.47 -4.14 2.74
N ALA A 34 7.72 -3.70 2.51
CA ALA A 34 8.02 -2.39 1.95
C ALA A 34 8.02 -2.46 0.42
N THR A 35 7.26 -1.59 -0.23
CA THR A 35 7.22 -1.49 -1.69
C THR A 35 8.07 -0.35 -2.23
N ALA A 36 8.84 0.29 -1.37
CA ALA A 36 9.63 1.46 -1.70
C ALA A 36 10.83 1.11 -2.57
N HIS A 37 10.90 1.68 -3.78
CA HIS A 37 12.13 1.78 -4.55
C HIS A 37 12.95 2.97 -4.05
N ILE A 38 14.26 2.80 -3.89
CA ILE A 38 15.16 3.87 -3.40
C ILE A 38 15.64 4.68 -4.59
N TRP A 39 14.99 5.83 -4.83
CA TRP A 39 15.31 6.73 -5.93
C TRP A 39 16.54 7.61 -5.67
N ASP A 40 16.71 8.05 -4.42
CA ASP A 40 17.76 8.97 -4.02
C ASP A 40 18.13 8.81 -2.53
N GLU A 41 19.15 9.56 -2.09
CA GLU A 41 19.65 9.49 -0.71
C GLU A 41 18.65 10.06 0.32
N GLU A 42 17.87 11.07 -0.02
CA GLU A 42 16.82 11.60 0.88
C GLU A 42 15.78 10.51 1.15
N PHE A 43 15.36 9.82 0.09
CA PHE A 43 14.39 8.74 0.19
C PHE A 43 14.95 7.53 0.97
N ARG A 44 16.25 7.20 0.76
CA ARG A 44 16.97 6.18 1.54
C ARG A 44 16.91 6.48 3.03
N GLN A 45 17.21 7.72 3.42
CA GLN A 45 17.15 8.14 4.84
C GLN A 45 15.76 7.97 5.44
N ARG A 46 14.70 8.24 4.67
CA ARG A 46 13.32 8.00 5.11
C ARG A 46 13.04 6.51 5.32
N VAL A 47 13.47 5.64 4.41
CA VAL A 47 13.31 4.18 4.54
C VAL A 47 14.06 3.68 5.78
N VAL A 48 15.32 4.10 5.97
CA VAL A 48 16.13 3.72 7.15
C VAL A 48 15.45 4.18 8.45
N ALA A 49 14.96 5.41 8.52
CA ALA A 49 14.25 5.92 9.69
C ALA A 49 12.98 5.11 10.00
N HIS A 50 12.26 4.66 8.97
CA HIS A 50 11.11 3.76 9.13
C HIS A 50 11.53 2.36 9.61
N GLN A 51 12.65 1.82 9.10
CA GLN A 51 13.17 0.53 9.55
C GLN A 51 13.65 0.57 11.01
N GLN A 52 14.33 1.65 11.42
CA GLN A 52 14.86 1.81 12.79
C GLN A 52 13.76 1.88 13.87
N ARG A 53 12.55 2.30 13.52
CA ARG A 53 11.41 2.32 14.46
C ARG A 53 10.87 0.93 14.76
N ARG A 54 11.11 -0.03 13.86
CA ARG A 54 10.64 -1.40 14.01
C ARG A 54 11.64 -2.22 14.81
N GLY A 55 11.16 -2.84 15.87
CA GLY A 55 11.99 -3.71 16.71
C GLY A 55 12.23 -5.10 16.08
N PRO A 56 12.94 -5.98 16.78
CA PRO A 56 13.33 -7.30 16.28
C PRO A 56 12.15 -8.27 16.04
N GLN A 57 10.98 -7.95 16.54
CA GLN A 57 9.76 -8.75 16.35
C GLN A 57 9.22 -8.70 14.90
N TRP A 58 9.68 -7.74 14.10
CA TRP A 58 9.24 -7.58 12.72
C TRP A 58 10.05 -8.45 11.75
N THR A 59 9.35 -9.14 10.85
CA THR A 59 9.97 -9.68 9.63
C THR A 59 9.85 -8.62 8.54
N ASN A 60 11.00 -8.13 8.04
CA ASN A 60 11.00 -7.12 6.97
C ASN A 60 11.19 -7.81 5.61
N ILE A 61 10.35 -7.47 4.64
CA ILE A 61 10.40 -7.89 3.24
C ILE A 61 10.46 -6.63 2.38
N GLU A 62 11.35 -6.61 1.41
CA GLU A 62 11.42 -5.58 0.38
C GLU A 62 10.94 -6.20 -0.94
N GLU A 63 9.84 -5.69 -1.49
CA GLU A 63 9.26 -6.20 -2.73
C GLU A 63 8.56 -5.07 -3.48
N GLU A 64 9.11 -4.73 -4.63
CA GLU A 64 8.67 -3.58 -5.40
C GLU A 64 7.44 -3.85 -6.28
N GLN A 65 7.23 -5.09 -6.75
CA GLN A 65 6.22 -5.40 -7.76
C GLN A 65 5.42 -6.68 -7.51
N GLN A 66 6.09 -7.80 -7.19
CA GLN A 66 5.49 -9.14 -7.17
C GLN A 66 5.18 -9.58 -5.72
N LEU A 67 4.20 -8.97 -5.09
CA LEU A 67 3.82 -9.24 -3.69
C LEU A 67 3.53 -10.71 -3.44
N SER A 68 2.89 -11.38 -4.42
CA SER A 68 2.46 -12.79 -4.34
C SER A 68 3.61 -13.81 -4.36
N ARG A 69 4.88 -13.38 -4.59
CA ARG A 69 6.05 -14.26 -4.45
C ARG A 69 6.29 -14.69 -3.01
N HIS A 70 5.78 -13.92 -2.06
CA HIS A 70 6.02 -14.13 -0.64
C HIS A 70 4.87 -14.89 -0.02
N ASP A 71 5.17 -16.03 0.58
CA ASP A 71 4.20 -16.76 1.41
C ASP A 71 4.07 -16.08 2.77
N VAL A 72 2.87 -15.58 3.03
CA VAL A 72 2.51 -14.89 4.27
C VAL A 72 1.34 -15.56 4.97
N THR A 73 1.05 -16.82 4.62
CA THR A 73 -0.03 -17.61 5.21
C THR A 73 0.10 -17.65 6.74
N GLY A 74 -1.00 -17.39 7.44
CA GLY A 74 -1.05 -17.34 8.89
C GLY A 74 -0.45 -16.08 9.53
N ARG A 75 0.02 -15.12 8.73
CA ARG A 75 0.70 -13.91 9.24
C ARG A 75 -0.20 -12.67 9.22
N VAL A 76 0.22 -11.68 9.98
CA VAL A 76 -0.28 -10.29 9.87
C VAL A 76 0.76 -9.49 9.09
N VAL A 77 0.35 -8.90 7.99
CA VAL A 77 1.25 -8.24 7.02
C VAL A 77 0.83 -6.79 6.80
N VAL A 78 1.75 -5.87 7.01
CA VAL A 78 1.62 -4.47 6.59
C VAL A 78 2.26 -4.31 5.22
N ILE A 79 1.54 -3.74 4.25
CA ILE A 79 2.02 -3.39 2.91
C ILE A 79 2.12 -1.86 2.84
N ASP A 80 3.33 -1.32 2.83
CA ASP A 80 3.59 0.13 2.81
C ASP A 80 4.48 0.51 1.62
N CYS A 81 3.87 1.03 0.55
CA CYS A 81 2.44 1.35 0.37
C CYS A 81 1.96 1.05 -1.07
N VAL A 82 0.65 1.00 -1.24
CA VAL A 82 0.02 0.84 -2.58
C VAL A 82 0.47 1.92 -3.55
N THR A 83 0.66 3.15 -3.09
CA THR A 83 1.10 4.28 -3.93
C THR A 83 2.46 4.04 -4.56
N LEU A 84 3.47 3.63 -3.78
CA LEU A 84 4.81 3.34 -4.29
C LEU A 84 4.82 2.07 -5.13
N TRP A 85 4.04 1.07 -4.75
CA TRP A 85 3.85 -0.13 -5.55
C TRP A 85 3.30 0.18 -6.95
N LEU A 86 2.27 1.03 -7.07
CA LEU A 86 1.74 1.48 -8.35
C LEU A 86 2.76 2.33 -9.13
N THR A 87 3.56 3.15 -8.43
CA THR A 87 4.67 3.89 -9.04
C THR A 87 5.67 2.94 -9.69
N ASN A 88 6.07 1.88 -8.99
CA ASN A 88 7.00 0.89 -9.53
C ASN A 88 6.42 0.16 -10.74
N LEU A 89 5.14 -0.23 -10.71
CA LEU A 89 4.49 -0.89 -11.83
C LEU A 89 4.38 0.03 -13.06
N LEU A 90 4.18 1.34 -12.84
CA LEU A 90 4.05 2.31 -13.92
C LEU A 90 5.41 2.65 -14.57
N TYR A 91 6.49 2.76 -13.78
CA TYR A 91 7.78 3.29 -14.25
C TYR A 91 8.84 2.22 -14.53
N ASN A 92 8.78 1.03 -13.92
CA ASN A 92 9.79 -0.02 -14.16
C ASN A 92 9.62 -0.79 -15.47
N ASN A 93 8.59 -0.49 -16.23
CA ASN A 93 8.46 -0.94 -17.61
C ASN A 93 9.07 0.05 -18.60
N SER A 94 10.13 0.75 -18.22
CA SER A 94 10.77 1.86 -18.94
C SER A 94 11.48 1.51 -20.24
N GLU A 95 11.48 0.24 -20.68
CA GLU A 95 11.82 -0.14 -22.06
C GLU A 95 10.60 -0.12 -23.01
N ALA A 96 9.39 -0.06 -22.46
CA ALA A 96 8.17 0.14 -23.24
C ALA A 96 7.89 1.64 -23.28
N SER A 97 7.94 2.20 -24.46
CA SER A 97 7.57 3.56 -24.86
C SER A 97 6.57 4.24 -23.90
N GLU A 98 6.59 5.57 -23.88
CA GLU A 98 5.76 6.53 -23.11
C GLU A 98 4.24 6.27 -23.06
N THR A 99 3.75 5.10 -23.45
CA THR A 99 2.35 4.77 -23.72
C THR A 99 1.84 3.50 -23.05
N GLN A 100 2.45 3.03 -21.94
CA GLN A 100 1.75 1.99 -21.21
C GLN A 100 0.45 2.56 -20.68
N GLU A 101 -0.66 2.06 -21.20
CA GLU A 101 -1.95 2.57 -20.82
C GLU A 101 -2.19 2.29 -19.32
N VAL A 102 -2.64 3.30 -18.62
CA VAL A 102 -3.01 3.22 -17.20
C VAL A 102 -3.94 2.03 -16.92
N SER A 103 -4.77 1.68 -17.90
CA SER A 103 -5.64 0.50 -17.87
C SER A 103 -4.90 -0.83 -17.73
N GLU A 104 -3.76 -1.00 -18.40
CA GLU A 104 -2.96 -2.23 -18.33
C GLU A 104 -2.26 -2.35 -16.98
N VAL A 105 -1.68 -1.24 -16.49
CA VAL A 105 -1.08 -1.19 -15.15
C VAL A 105 -2.11 -1.49 -14.07
N LEU A 106 -3.32 -0.93 -14.19
CA LEU A 106 -4.41 -1.19 -13.27
C LEU A 106 -4.83 -2.66 -13.25
N GLN A 107 -4.94 -3.31 -14.42
CA GLN A 107 -5.27 -4.73 -14.51
C GLN A 107 -4.17 -5.61 -13.90
N THR A 108 -2.91 -5.29 -14.16
CA THR A 108 -1.76 -5.97 -13.55
C THR A 108 -1.79 -5.85 -12.03
N ALA A 109 -2.00 -4.65 -11.51
CA ALA A 109 -2.09 -4.38 -10.07
C ALA A 109 -3.25 -5.14 -9.42
N LYS A 110 -4.43 -5.14 -10.04
CA LYS A 110 -5.61 -5.89 -9.55
C LYS A 110 -5.34 -7.39 -9.50
N ALA A 111 -4.78 -7.95 -10.58
CA ALA A 111 -4.46 -9.38 -10.64
C ALA A 111 -3.42 -9.78 -9.59
N GLU A 112 -2.42 -8.94 -9.35
CA GLU A 112 -1.39 -9.17 -8.33
C GLU A 112 -1.97 -9.06 -6.91
N PHE A 113 -2.80 -8.06 -6.64
CA PHE A 113 -3.53 -7.91 -5.39
C PHE A 113 -4.38 -9.16 -5.09
N ASP A 114 -5.14 -9.63 -6.08
CA ASP A 114 -6.01 -10.79 -5.91
C ASP A 114 -5.20 -12.06 -5.61
N ARG A 115 -4.07 -12.29 -6.33
CA ARG A 115 -3.16 -13.41 -6.06
C ARG A 115 -2.56 -13.33 -4.66
N PHE A 116 -2.05 -12.18 -4.27
CA PHE A 116 -1.44 -11.99 -2.96
C PHE A 116 -2.44 -12.20 -1.83
N THR A 117 -3.62 -11.60 -1.96
CA THR A 117 -4.68 -11.71 -0.95
C THR A 117 -5.50 -13.01 -1.02
N ALA A 118 -5.18 -13.94 -1.93
CA ALA A 118 -5.76 -15.28 -1.92
C ALA A 118 -5.30 -16.12 -0.72
N GLN A 119 -4.15 -15.79 -0.13
CA GLN A 119 -3.59 -16.45 1.05
C GLN A 119 -4.45 -16.22 2.29
N ASP A 120 -4.46 -17.18 3.23
CA ASP A 120 -5.14 -17.04 4.52
C ASP A 120 -4.27 -16.24 5.50
N ALA A 121 -4.32 -14.93 5.40
CA ALA A 121 -3.54 -13.98 6.20
C ALA A 121 -4.35 -12.74 6.55
N THR A 122 -3.86 -11.92 7.47
CA THR A 122 -4.40 -10.58 7.73
C THR A 122 -3.52 -9.55 7.01
N PHE A 123 -4.10 -8.83 6.05
CA PHE A 123 -3.45 -7.82 5.23
C PHE A 123 -3.84 -6.42 5.69
N ILE A 124 -2.85 -5.56 5.93
CA ILE A 124 -3.04 -4.14 6.26
C ILE A 124 -2.36 -3.33 5.16
N PHE A 125 -3.15 -2.87 4.19
CA PHE A 125 -2.67 -2.03 3.09
C PHE A 125 -2.65 -0.56 3.50
N VAL A 126 -1.52 0.09 3.29
CA VAL A 126 -1.35 1.54 3.43
C VAL A 126 -1.42 2.18 2.05
N THR A 127 -2.20 3.23 1.90
CA THR A 127 -2.31 3.97 0.64
C THR A 127 -2.44 5.47 0.87
N ASN A 128 -2.09 6.27 -0.15
CA ASN A 128 -2.32 7.71 -0.12
C ASN A 128 -3.62 8.09 -0.83
N GLU A 129 -4.30 9.09 -0.29
CA GLU A 129 -5.42 9.76 -0.92
C GLU A 129 -4.91 11.03 -1.61
N ILE A 130 -4.53 10.91 -2.90
CA ILE A 130 -3.89 11.99 -3.65
C ILE A 130 -4.88 12.81 -4.50
N GLY A 131 -6.06 12.25 -4.81
CA GLY A 131 -7.06 12.87 -5.66
C GLY A 131 -7.84 13.99 -4.99
N SER A 132 -7.80 14.10 -3.67
CA SER A 132 -8.54 15.14 -2.91
C SER A 132 -7.95 16.54 -3.04
N GLY A 133 -6.75 16.70 -3.62
CA GLY A 133 -6.05 17.99 -3.77
C GLY A 133 -6.43 18.78 -5.03
N GLY A 134 -7.35 18.28 -5.85
CA GLY A 134 -7.73 18.92 -7.11
C GLY A 134 -7.07 18.28 -8.34
N VAL A 135 -7.32 18.86 -9.52
CA VAL A 135 -6.85 18.33 -10.81
C VAL A 135 -5.54 18.99 -11.21
N SER A 136 -4.47 18.22 -11.36
CA SER A 136 -3.15 18.72 -11.76
C SER A 136 -3.12 19.18 -13.22
N THR A 137 -2.34 20.23 -13.51
CA THR A 137 -2.04 20.65 -14.90
C THR A 137 -1.09 19.69 -15.62
N ASN A 138 -0.31 18.88 -14.86
CA ASN A 138 0.59 17.88 -15.41
C ASN A 138 -0.19 16.62 -15.82
N ALA A 139 -0.08 16.20 -17.09
CA ALA A 139 -0.80 15.05 -17.63
C ALA A 139 -0.42 13.73 -16.95
N LEU A 140 0.88 13.53 -16.67
CA LEU A 140 1.37 12.32 -16.01
C LEU A 140 0.83 12.21 -14.58
N GLN A 141 0.81 13.34 -13.85
CA GLN A 141 0.23 13.40 -12.52
C GLN A 141 -1.27 13.06 -12.54
N ARG A 142 -2.03 13.54 -13.54
CA ARG A 142 -3.46 13.18 -13.66
C ARG A 142 -3.63 11.68 -13.89
N ARG A 143 -2.86 11.10 -14.82
CA ARG A 143 -2.90 9.65 -15.10
C ARG A 143 -2.58 8.81 -13.85
N PHE A 144 -1.57 9.22 -13.09
CA PHE A 144 -1.22 8.53 -11.84
C PHE A 144 -2.32 8.70 -10.78
N THR A 145 -2.92 9.89 -10.68
CA THR A 145 -4.04 10.14 -9.76
C THR A 145 -5.24 9.26 -10.07
N ASP A 146 -5.57 9.09 -11.36
CA ASP A 146 -6.65 8.20 -11.81
C ASP A 146 -6.34 6.75 -11.47
N LEU A 147 -5.13 6.25 -11.79
CA LEU A 147 -4.66 4.91 -11.45
C LEU A 147 -4.77 4.64 -9.95
N GLN A 148 -4.27 5.56 -9.13
CA GLN A 148 -4.31 5.45 -7.68
C GLN A 148 -5.74 5.41 -7.15
N GLY A 149 -6.60 6.31 -7.66
CA GLY A 149 -8.01 6.39 -7.26
C GLY A 149 -8.77 5.09 -7.57
N TRP A 150 -8.61 4.56 -8.79
CA TRP A 150 -9.25 3.29 -9.17
C TRP A 150 -8.73 2.10 -8.38
N MET A 151 -7.42 2.05 -8.09
CA MET A 151 -6.87 0.98 -7.25
C MET A 151 -7.33 1.11 -5.79
N ASN A 152 -7.40 2.32 -5.26
CA ASN A 152 -7.94 2.57 -3.92
C ASN A 152 -9.40 2.09 -3.80
N GLN A 153 -10.24 2.37 -4.81
CA GLN A 153 -11.62 1.86 -4.85
C GLN A 153 -11.64 0.32 -4.85
N TYR A 154 -10.81 -0.29 -5.70
CA TYR A 154 -10.72 -1.74 -5.83
C TYR A 154 -10.35 -2.44 -4.52
N VAL A 155 -9.33 -1.90 -3.81
CA VAL A 155 -8.90 -2.41 -2.50
C VAL A 155 -9.98 -2.16 -1.44
N ALA A 156 -10.56 -0.95 -1.40
CA ALA A 156 -11.60 -0.58 -0.43
C ALA A 156 -12.85 -1.44 -0.55
N GLU A 157 -13.26 -1.79 -1.79
CA GLU A 157 -14.40 -2.69 -2.03
C GLU A 157 -14.18 -4.06 -1.38
N ARG A 158 -12.96 -4.60 -1.48
CA ARG A 158 -12.56 -5.93 -0.98
C ARG A 158 -12.15 -5.94 0.49
N ALA A 159 -11.83 -4.77 1.03
CA ALA A 159 -11.46 -4.63 2.43
C ALA A 159 -12.63 -4.91 3.37
N ASP A 160 -12.36 -5.60 4.47
CA ASP A 160 -13.31 -5.78 5.59
C ASP A 160 -13.44 -4.50 6.41
N ASP A 161 -12.32 -3.79 6.62
CA ASP A 161 -12.28 -2.51 7.32
C ASP A 161 -11.55 -1.47 6.45
N VAL A 162 -12.06 -0.23 6.46
CA VAL A 162 -11.39 0.95 5.85
C VAL A 162 -11.30 2.05 6.88
N VAL A 163 -10.09 2.54 7.11
CA VAL A 163 -9.77 3.63 8.04
C VAL A 163 -9.11 4.77 7.27
N MET A 164 -9.63 5.98 7.41
CA MET A 164 -9.02 7.20 6.88
C MET A 164 -8.29 7.95 8.00
N MET A 165 -7.02 8.26 7.76
CA MET A 165 -6.23 9.07 8.69
C MET A 165 -6.35 10.55 8.35
N VAL A 166 -6.86 11.32 9.30
CA VAL A 166 -6.98 12.78 9.20
C VAL A 166 -6.15 13.39 10.32
N SER A 167 -5.00 14.00 9.97
CA SER A 167 -4.12 14.69 10.94
C SER A 167 -3.77 13.83 12.18
N GLY A 168 -3.45 12.56 11.96
CA GLY A 168 -3.12 11.61 13.02
C GLY A 168 -4.32 10.92 13.67
N ILE A 169 -5.54 11.33 13.34
CA ILE A 169 -6.77 10.78 13.93
C ILE A 169 -7.37 9.72 12.99
N PRO A 170 -7.59 8.47 13.44
CA PRO A 170 -8.24 7.45 12.64
C PRO A 170 -9.75 7.67 12.56
N VAL A 171 -10.29 7.77 11.36
CA VAL A 171 -11.72 7.82 11.08
C VAL A 171 -12.14 6.51 10.40
N LYS A 172 -13.07 5.81 11.01
CA LYS A 172 -13.60 4.55 10.46
C LYS A 172 -14.58 4.87 9.33
N VAL A 173 -14.25 4.43 8.11
CA VAL A 173 -15.05 4.67 6.90
C VAL A 173 -15.93 3.46 6.57
N LYS A 174 -15.38 2.25 6.73
CA LYS A 174 -16.08 0.99 6.46
C LYS A 174 -15.74 -0.03 7.56
N THR A 175 -16.73 -0.81 7.95
CA THR A 175 -16.57 -2.03 8.75
C THR A 175 -17.52 -3.07 8.17
N LYS A 176 -17.02 -4.26 7.88
CA LYS A 176 -17.85 -5.38 7.48
C LYS A 176 -18.74 -5.75 8.67
N GLN A 177 -20.03 -5.70 8.47
CA GLN A 177 -21.00 -6.21 9.45
C GLN A 177 -20.83 -7.74 9.46
N THR A 178 -20.59 -8.29 10.64
CA THR A 178 -20.56 -9.74 10.92
C THR A 178 -21.97 -10.31 10.92
#